data_bdb30da7f7ead01b94f5d89892c397f1
#
_entry.id   bdb30da7f7ead01b94f5d89892c397f1
#
_cell.length_a   1.000
_cell.length_b   1.000
_cell.length_c   1.000
_cell.angle_alpha   90.00
_cell.angle_beta   90.00
_cell.angle_gamma   90.00
#
_symmetry.space_group_name_H-M   'P 1'
#
loop_
_entity.id
_entity.type
_entity.pdbx_description
1 polymer ?
#
loop_
_entity_poly.entity_id
_entity_poly.type
_entity_poly.pdbx_seq_one_letter_code
_entity_poly.pdbx_strand_id
1 'polypeptide(L)'
;MTSTEGLKDSAGFCTQLVRTHDFARYAATLFAAVEQRRPLIAIYAFNVEISRVREQVSQPLPGEVRLQWWTDMLAGAGHGGVEGNPVAAELLLAIRAFRLPVERLSRLIDEHQFDLYNDPMPTKAALEGYVDDTSSALFSLAAATAGQQSPEIEHLARHAGLAQGIAQVMAALPLDASRRQLFVPLQLLEQHGSSMEEVFAGKERPTVRAALEQLVGEAREHLKTAFALLAQAPPEVRPVFLPLALTARELERMARADNDPFVPRLTSRLGTLWTLWRASRSREFRGGG
;
A
#
# COMPACT_ATOMS: atom_id res chain seq x y z
N MET A 1 -7.32 31.24 19.44
CA MET A 1 -6.04 30.54 19.63
C MET A 1 -6.15 28.99 19.57
N THR A 2 -7.34 28.41 19.57
CA THR A 2 -7.61 26.96 19.58
C THR A 2 -7.35 26.21 18.25
N SER A 3 -7.40 26.89 17.10
CA SER A 3 -7.31 26.22 15.78
C SER A 3 -5.89 25.73 15.41
N THR A 4 -4.83 26.46 15.78
CA THR A 4 -3.45 26.13 15.37
C THR A 4 -2.82 25.04 16.23
N GLU A 5 -3.23 24.92 17.48
CA GLU A 5 -2.74 23.92 18.43
C GLU A 5 -3.37 22.54 18.11
N GLY A 6 -4.67 22.49 17.84
CA GLY A 6 -5.36 21.27 17.41
C GLY A 6 -4.82 20.73 16.08
N LEU A 7 -4.44 21.58 15.12
CA LEU A 7 -3.84 21.17 13.84
C LEU A 7 -2.40 20.64 13.99
N LYS A 8 -1.65 21.11 14.98
CA LYS A 8 -0.33 20.53 15.29
C LYS A 8 -0.44 19.17 15.94
N ASP A 9 -1.46 18.97 16.78
CA ASP A 9 -1.75 17.70 17.43
C ASP A 9 -2.18 16.65 16.42
N SER A 10 -3.04 17.00 15.45
CA SER A 10 -3.48 16.10 14.36
C SER A 10 -2.33 15.62 13.48
N ALA A 11 -1.42 16.51 13.07
CA ALA A 11 -0.26 16.13 12.27
C ALA A 11 0.71 15.24 13.05
N GLY A 12 0.90 15.49 14.35
CA GLY A 12 1.68 14.65 15.24
C GLY A 12 1.08 13.24 15.39
N PHE A 13 -0.25 13.16 15.58
CA PHE A 13 -0.98 11.90 15.63
C PHE A 13 -0.79 11.08 14.33
N CYS A 14 -1.03 11.67 13.16
CA CYS A 14 -0.85 11.01 11.86
C CYS A 14 0.58 10.49 11.69
N THR A 15 1.58 11.31 12.07
CA THR A 15 2.99 10.92 11.99
C THR A 15 3.28 9.69 12.86
N GLN A 16 2.78 9.67 14.09
CA GLN A 16 2.98 8.55 15.01
C GLN A 16 2.24 7.29 14.52
N LEU A 17 1.04 7.44 13.99
CA LEU A 17 0.24 6.35 13.43
C LEU A 17 1.00 5.66 12.29
N VAL A 18 1.46 6.42 11.29
CA VAL A 18 2.21 5.87 10.14
C VAL A 18 3.55 5.29 10.60
N ARG A 19 4.27 5.97 11.49
CA ARG A 19 5.54 5.46 12.04
C ARG A 19 5.40 4.11 12.74
N THR A 20 4.26 3.89 13.38
CA THR A 20 3.99 2.65 14.13
C THR A 20 3.56 1.52 13.22
N HIS A 21 2.68 1.78 12.27
CA HIS A 21 1.97 0.77 11.50
C HIS A 21 2.46 0.63 10.05
N ASP A 22 3.09 1.67 9.48
CA ASP A 22 3.71 1.64 8.15
C ASP A 22 5.06 2.36 8.17
N PHE A 23 6.02 1.78 8.87
CA PHE A 23 7.34 2.35 9.02
C PHE A 23 8.07 2.54 7.68
N ALA A 24 7.79 1.71 6.69
CA ALA A 24 8.39 1.80 5.36
C ALA A 24 8.01 3.12 4.66
N ARG A 25 6.71 3.43 4.59
CA ARG A 25 6.22 4.69 4.01
C ARG A 25 6.57 5.90 4.86
N TYR A 26 6.52 5.79 6.21
CA TYR A 26 7.04 6.84 7.09
C TYR A 26 8.49 7.20 6.76
N ALA A 27 9.37 6.19 6.69
CA ALA A 27 10.78 6.39 6.43
C ALA A 27 11.04 6.95 5.01
N ALA A 28 10.29 6.50 4.01
CA ALA A 28 10.37 7.03 2.64
C ALA A 28 9.97 8.51 2.58
N THR A 29 8.96 8.93 3.34
CA THR A 29 8.50 10.33 3.40
C THR A 29 9.61 11.29 3.86
N LEU A 30 10.59 10.84 4.65
CA LEU A 30 11.70 11.68 5.09
C LEU A 30 12.62 12.14 3.93
N PHE A 31 12.56 11.45 2.79
CA PHE A 31 13.33 11.78 1.58
C PHE A 31 12.54 12.64 0.56
N ALA A 32 11.24 12.84 0.80
CA ALA A 32 10.42 13.73 -0.01
C ALA A 32 10.70 15.21 0.33
N ALA A 33 10.32 16.11 -0.57
CA ALA A 33 10.39 17.56 -0.33
C ALA A 33 9.59 17.94 0.93
N VAL A 34 10.00 18.96 1.65
CA VAL A 34 9.45 19.33 2.96
C VAL A 34 7.94 19.59 2.86
N GLU A 35 7.51 20.24 1.78
CA GLU A 35 6.12 20.59 1.52
C GLU A 35 5.23 19.37 1.29
N GLN A 36 5.81 18.28 0.79
CA GLN A 36 5.11 17.03 0.49
C GLN A 36 4.97 16.12 1.72
N ARG A 37 5.79 16.28 2.75
CA ARG A 37 5.84 15.34 3.89
C ARG A 37 4.52 15.25 4.65
N ARG A 38 3.90 16.40 4.95
CA ARG A 38 2.64 16.43 5.69
C ARG A 38 1.48 15.79 4.91
N PRO A 39 1.22 16.14 3.64
CA PRO A 39 0.17 15.48 2.85
C PRO A 39 0.45 13.99 2.62
N LEU A 40 1.70 13.56 2.40
CA LEU A 40 2.05 12.14 2.31
C LEU A 40 1.70 11.39 3.61
N ILE A 41 2.06 11.96 4.76
CA ILE A 41 1.70 11.37 6.06
C ILE A 41 0.18 11.31 6.24
N ALA A 42 -0.58 12.31 5.79
CA ALA A 42 -2.04 12.30 5.88
C ALA A 42 -2.65 11.16 5.02
N ILE A 43 -2.17 11.00 3.78
CA ILE A 43 -2.58 9.91 2.87
C ILE A 43 -2.25 8.54 3.48
N TYR A 44 -1.04 8.37 4.01
CA TYR A 44 -0.62 7.10 4.59
C TYR A 44 -1.30 6.82 5.93
N ALA A 45 -1.61 7.84 6.73
CA ALA A 45 -2.42 7.68 7.95
C ALA A 45 -3.84 7.23 7.62
N PHE A 46 -4.47 7.80 6.59
CA PHE A 46 -5.75 7.35 6.07
C PHE A 46 -5.66 5.87 5.63
N ASN A 47 -4.66 5.50 4.84
CA ASN A 47 -4.47 4.11 4.43
C ASN A 47 -4.33 3.16 5.63
N VAL A 48 -3.60 3.56 6.68
CA VAL A 48 -3.46 2.76 7.91
C VAL A 48 -4.81 2.57 8.60
N GLU A 49 -5.64 3.62 8.68
CA GLU A 49 -6.99 3.52 9.26
C GLU A 49 -7.88 2.55 8.48
N ILE A 50 -7.86 2.64 7.13
CA ILE A 50 -8.70 1.80 6.27
C ILE A 50 -8.22 0.34 6.27
N SER A 51 -6.95 0.09 5.95
CA SER A 51 -6.40 -1.28 5.82
C SER A 51 -6.43 -2.09 7.12
N ARG A 52 -6.53 -1.42 8.28
CA ARG A 52 -6.57 -2.08 9.58
C ARG A 52 -7.97 -2.24 10.16
N VAL A 53 -9.02 -1.84 9.43
CA VAL A 53 -10.41 -2.02 9.91
C VAL A 53 -10.68 -3.49 10.25
N ARG A 54 -10.25 -4.42 9.41
CA ARG A 54 -10.42 -5.87 9.66
C ARG A 54 -9.79 -6.34 10.97
N GLU A 55 -8.64 -5.78 11.36
CA GLU A 55 -7.96 -6.13 12.61
C GLU A 55 -8.67 -5.59 13.87
N GLN A 56 -9.49 -4.55 13.71
CA GLN A 56 -10.16 -3.84 14.81
C GLN A 56 -11.57 -4.34 15.08
N VAL A 57 -12.08 -5.25 14.24
CA VAL A 57 -13.44 -5.79 14.36
C VAL A 57 -13.43 -7.30 14.40
N SER A 58 -14.40 -7.88 15.14
CA SER A 58 -14.57 -9.33 15.23
C SER A 58 -15.55 -9.87 14.19
N GLN A 59 -16.35 -8.99 13.57
CA GLN A 59 -17.36 -9.34 12.57
C GLN A 59 -17.39 -8.29 11.45
N PRO A 60 -17.86 -8.64 10.22
CA PRO A 60 -17.86 -7.72 9.08
C PRO A 60 -18.67 -6.44 9.30
N LEU A 61 -19.90 -6.52 9.79
CA LEU A 61 -20.81 -5.38 9.88
C LEU A 61 -20.24 -4.14 10.61
N PRO A 62 -19.58 -4.24 11.79
CA PRO A 62 -18.90 -3.09 12.39
C PRO A 62 -17.78 -2.52 11.52
N GLY A 63 -17.13 -3.37 10.70
CA GLY A 63 -16.12 -2.94 9.74
C GLY A 63 -16.74 -2.13 8.60
N GLU A 64 -17.84 -2.62 8.03
CA GLU A 64 -18.59 -1.88 6.99
C GLU A 64 -19.04 -0.51 7.47
N VAL A 65 -19.57 -0.41 8.70
CA VAL A 65 -19.97 0.89 9.29
C VAL A 65 -18.78 1.84 9.40
N ARG A 66 -17.58 1.34 9.75
CA ARG A 66 -16.36 2.17 9.81
C ARG A 66 -15.92 2.64 8.42
N LEU A 67 -15.93 1.75 7.42
CA LEU A 67 -15.60 2.10 6.04
C LEU A 67 -16.62 3.09 5.47
N GLN A 68 -17.92 2.87 5.73
CA GLN A 68 -19.00 3.77 5.33
C GLN A 68 -18.82 5.18 5.91
N TRP A 69 -18.39 5.30 7.18
CA TRP A 69 -18.10 6.61 7.77
C TRP A 69 -17.04 7.39 6.98
N TRP A 70 -16.00 6.73 6.48
CA TRP A 70 -14.99 7.36 5.65
C TRP A 70 -15.53 7.78 4.29
N THR A 71 -16.38 6.95 3.68
CA THR A 71 -17.07 7.27 2.42
C THR A 71 -17.96 8.50 2.58
N ASP A 72 -18.77 8.54 3.63
CA ASP A 72 -19.66 9.68 3.92
C ASP A 72 -18.84 10.96 4.20
N MET A 73 -17.71 10.86 4.90
CA MET A 73 -16.80 11.98 5.14
C MET A 73 -16.23 12.53 3.83
N LEU A 74 -15.79 11.67 2.92
CA LEU A 74 -15.27 12.08 1.61
C LEU A 74 -16.36 12.73 0.73
N ALA A 75 -17.61 12.25 0.83
CA ALA A 75 -18.76 12.83 0.14
C ALA A 75 -19.24 14.17 0.74
N GLY A 76 -18.65 14.60 1.88
CA GLY A 76 -19.08 15.82 2.59
C GLY A 76 -20.37 15.65 3.38
N ALA A 77 -20.87 14.41 3.49
CA ALA A 77 -22.07 14.04 4.25
C ALA A 77 -21.77 13.69 5.73
N GLY A 78 -20.62 14.06 6.24
CA GLY A 78 -20.14 13.65 7.56
C GLY A 78 -21.11 13.97 8.70
N HIS A 79 -21.64 12.93 9.32
CA HIS A 79 -22.53 12.99 10.47
C HIS A 79 -21.73 13.15 11.77
N GLY A 80 -21.15 14.34 12.01
CA GLY A 80 -20.40 14.63 13.22
C GLY A 80 -19.08 13.85 13.38
N GLY A 81 -18.20 14.33 14.23
CA GLY A 81 -16.94 13.62 14.52
C GLY A 81 -15.78 13.81 13.54
N VAL A 82 -16.03 14.41 12.35
CA VAL A 82 -14.94 14.73 11.39
C VAL A 82 -13.93 15.69 12.01
N GLU A 83 -14.42 16.70 12.75
CA GLU A 83 -13.56 17.67 13.45
C GLU A 83 -12.76 17.05 14.60
N GLY A 84 -13.25 15.95 15.18
CA GLY A 84 -12.59 15.19 16.23
C GLY A 84 -11.65 14.08 15.73
N ASN A 85 -11.67 13.76 14.43
CA ASN A 85 -10.79 12.74 13.84
C ASN A 85 -9.55 13.39 13.23
N PRO A 86 -8.35 13.20 13.84
CA PRO A 86 -7.14 13.87 13.39
C PRO A 86 -6.71 13.43 11.98
N VAL A 87 -6.97 12.17 11.57
CA VAL A 87 -6.63 11.66 10.24
C VAL A 87 -7.54 12.27 9.18
N ALA A 88 -8.86 12.36 9.46
CA ALA A 88 -9.81 12.98 8.55
C ALA A 88 -9.49 14.48 8.36
N ALA A 89 -9.16 15.20 9.43
CA ALA A 89 -8.78 16.60 9.36
C ALA A 89 -7.54 16.82 8.47
N GLU A 90 -6.47 16.04 8.65
CA GLU A 90 -5.26 16.13 7.83
C GLU A 90 -5.51 15.70 6.37
N LEU A 91 -6.30 14.65 6.14
CA LEU A 91 -6.64 14.21 4.79
C LEU A 91 -7.43 15.27 4.02
N LEU A 92 -8.44 15.89 4.64
CA LEU A 92 -9.23 16.96 3.99
C LEU A 92 -8.36 18.19 3.65
N LEU A 93 -7.38 18.51 4.49
CA LEU A 93 -6.40 19.57 4.19
C LEU A 93 -5.55 19.18 2.98
N ALA A 94 -5.06 17.93 2.90
CA ALA A 94 -4.27 17.42 1.78
C ALA A 94 -5.09 17.42 0.47
N ILE A 95 -6.35 16.93 0.52
CA ILE A 95 -7.25 16.93 -0.64
C ILE A 95 -7.41 18.34 -1.21
N ARG A 96 -7.68 19.34 -0.37
CA ARG A 96 -7.89 20.74 -0.80
C ARG A 96 -6.61 21.37 -1.33
N ALA A 97 -5.47 21.17 -0.64
CA ALA A 97 -4.21 21.81 -0.99
C ALA A 97 -3.60 21.26 -2.28
N PHE A 98 -3.72 19.95 -2.51
CA PHE A 98 -3.07 19.25 -3.63
C PHE A 98 -4.07 18.73 -4.67
N ARG A 99 -5.36 19.03 -4.54
CA ARG A 99 -6.43 18.58 -5.44
C ARG A 99 -6.40 17.07 -5.64
N LEU A 100 -6.25 16.33 -4.53
CA LEU A 100 -6.18 14.88 -4.59
C LEU A 100 -7.47 14.31 -5.19
N PRO A 101 -7.38 13.30 -6.09
CA PRO A 101 -8.55 12.69 -6.70
C PRO A 101 -9.34 11.88 -5.66
N VAL A 102 -10.50 12.43 -5.24
CA VAL A 102 -11.36 11.82 -4.20
C VAL A 102 -11.84 10.44 -4.63
N GLU A 103 -12.08 10.22 -5.91
CA GLU A 103 -12.50 8.94 -6.48
C GLU A 103 -11.47 7.82 -6.22
N ARG A 104 -10.17 8.14 -6.18
CA ARG A 104 -9.13 7.16 -5.81
C ARG A 104 -9.21 6.79 -4.35
N LEU A 105 -9.51 7.76 -3.48
CA LEU A 105 -9.70 7.51 -2.04
C LEU A 105 -10.95 6.67 -1.79
N SER A 106 -12.04 6.96 -2.50
CA SER A 106 -13.30 6.20 -2.38
C SER A 106 -13.11 4.74 -2.82
N ARG A 107 -12.50 4.51 -3.99
CA ARG A 107 -12.22 3.15 -4.46
C ARG A 107 -11.31 2.36 -3.51
N LEU A 108 -10.32 3.02 -2.91
CA LEU A 108 -9.47 2.40 -1.89
C LEU A 108 -10.30 1.92 -0.68
N ILE A 109 -11.29 2.69 -0.24
CA ILE A 109 -12.20 2.27 0.83
C ILE A 109 -13.05 1.08 0.37
N ASP A 110 -13.61 1.15 -0.84
CA ASP A 110 -14.52 0.13 -1.37
C ASP A 110 -13.80 -1.22 -1.51
N GLU A 111 -12.56 -1.25 -1.98
CA GLU A 111 -11.77 -2.48 -2.12
C GLU A 111 -11.45 -3.12 -0.76
N HIS A 112 -11.25 -2.35 0.30
CA HIS A 112 -11.02 -2.90 1.63
C HIS A 112 -12.27 -3.51 2.28
N GLN A 113 -13.46 -3.42 1.66
CA GLN A 113 -14.62 -4.23 2.06
C GLN A 113 -14.34 -5.73 1.89
N PHE A 114 -13.57 -6.11 0.84
CA PHE A 114 -13.14 -7.49 0.64
C PHE A 114 -12.40 -8.08 1.86
N ASP A 115 -11.60 -7.28 2.54
CA ASP A 115 -10.82 -7.71 3.69
C ASP A 115 -11.68 -8.15 4.89
N LEU A 116 -12.93 -7.65 4.96
CA LEU A 116 -13.85 -7.96 6.06
C LEU A 116 -14.37 -9.41 6.02
N TYR A 117 -14.31 -10.03 4.83
CA TYR A 117 -14.81 -11.36 4.56
C TYR A 117 -13.66 -12.34 4.31
N ASN A 118 -13.93 -13.62 4.49
CA ASN A 118 -12.94 -14.66 4.22
C ASN A 118 -13.13 -15.30 2.84
N ASP A 119 -13.70 -14.56 1.90
CA ASP A 119 -13.84 -15.02 0.53
C ASP A 119 -12.45 -15.11 -0.14
N PRO A 120 -12.14 -16.20 -0.87
CA PRO A 120 -10.86 -16.31 -1.54
C PRO A 120 -10.80 -15.36 -2.73
N MET A 121 -9.63 -14.78 -3.00
CA MET A 121 -9.38 -14.02 -4.21
C MET A 121 -9.60 -14.93 -5.44
N PRO A 122 -10.60 -14.64 -6.30
CA PRO A 122 -11.01 -15.64 -7.29
C PRO A 122 -10.01 -15.77 -8.44
N THR A 123 -9.57 -14.66 -9.00
CA THR A 123 -8.74 -14.63 -10.21
C THR A 123 -7.58 -13.65 -10.07
N LYS A 124 -6.60 -13.80 -10.95
CA LYS A 124 -5.51 -12.85 -11.07
C LYS A 124 -6.02 -11.44 -11.40
N ALA A 125 -6.97 -11.31 -12.31
CA ALA A 125 -7.56 -10.00 -12.66
C ALA A 125 -8.23 -9.33 -11.46
N ALA A 126 -8.88 -10.10 -10.58
CA ALA A 126 -9.47 -9.59 -9.35
C ALA A 126 -8.38 -9.09 -8.39
N LEU A 127 -7.28 -9.84 -8.23
CA LEU A 127 -6.13 -9.39 -7.42
C LEU A 127 -5.51 -8.11 -7.98
N GLU A 128 -5.32 -8.04 -9.30
CA GLU A 128 -4.77 -6.83 -9.95
C GLU A 128 -5.69 -5.63 -9.74
N GLY A 129 -7.02 -5.80 -9.82
CA GLY A 129 -8.01 -4.76 -9.53
C GLY A 129 -7.89 -4.28 -8.08
N TYR A 130 -7.91 -5.21 -7.13
CA TYR A 130 -7.73 -4.92 -5.71
C TYR A 130 -6.42 -4.15 -5.44
N VAL A 131 -5.31 -4.59 -6.00
CA VAL A 131 -4.01 -3.95 -5.83
C VAL A 131 -3.95 -2.59 -6.53
N ASP A 132 -4.63 -2.43 -7.67
CA ASP A 132 -4.68 -1.14 -8.38
C ASP A 132 -5.43 -0.08 -7.57
N ASP A 133 -6.57 -0.43 -6.99
CA ASP A 133 -7.35 0.50 -6.20
C ASP A 133 -6.86 0.66 -4.74
N THR A 134 -5.93 -0.16 -4.28
CA THR A 134 -5.26 -0.02 -2.98
C THR A 134 -3.83 0.51 -3.11
N SER A 135 -2.88 -0.31 -3.55
CA SER A 135 -1.46 0.04 -3.58
C SER A 135 -1.10 1.04 -4.68
N SER A 136 -1.66 0.89 -5.91
CA SER A 136 -1.40 1.85 -7.00
C SER A 136 -2.03 3.20 -6.70
N ALA A 137 -3.21 3.22 -6.08
CA ALA A 137 -3.85 4.46 -5.63
C ALA A 137 -2.93 5.27 -4.71
N LEU A 138 -2.17 4.64 -3.82
CA LEU A 138 -1.25 5.35 -2.93
C LEU A 138 -0.08 6.00 -3.67
N PHE A 139 0.46 5.36 -4.72
CA PHE A 139 1.49 5.98 -5.55
C PHE A 139 0.93 7.14 -6.39
N SER A 140 -0.27 6.99 -6.95
CA SER A 140 -0.97 8.06 -7.67
C SER A 140 -1.23 9.27 -6.76
N LEU A 141 -1.80 9.05 -5.58
CA LEU A 141 -2.04 10.10 -4.58
C LEU A 141 -0.74 10.76 -4.11
N ALA A 142 0.33 9.98 -3.93
CA ALA A 142 1.64 10.50 -3.58
C ALA A 142 2.22 11.37 -4.70
N ALA A 143 2.10 10.96 -5.97
CA ALA A 143 2.53 11.75 -7.12
C ALA A 143 1.73 13.06 -7.26
N ALA A 144 0.45 13.04 -6.93
CA ALA A 144 -0.39 14.24 -6.90
C ALA A 144 0.13 15.28 -5.89
N THR A 145 0.72 14.86 -4.76
CA THR A 145 1.37 15.80 -3.81
C THR A 145 2.60 16.49 -4.39
N ALA A 146 3.21 15.92 -5.45
CA ALA A 146 4.30 16.52 -6.22
C ALA A 146 3.79 17.34 -7.44
N GLY A 147 2.46 17.53 -7.55
CA GLY A 147 1.84 18.24 -8.67
C GLY A 147 1.80 17.45 -9.98
N GLN A 148 1.99 16.13 -9.93
CA GLN A 148 2.09 15.26 -11.10
C GLN A 148 0.89 14.30 -11.17
N GLN A 149 0.04 14.48 -12.19
CA GLN A 149 -1.20 13.71 -12.42
C GLN A 149 -1.40 13.39 -13.91
N SER A 150 -0.31 13.21 -14.66
CA SER A 150 -0.42 12.87 -16.09
C SER A 150 -0.70 11.38 -16.30
N PRO A 151 -1.23 10.96 -17.47
CA PRO A 151 -1.43 9.54 -17.80
C PRO A 151 -0.17 8.69 -17.67
N GLU A 152 1.02 9.26 -17.96
CA GLU A 152 2.31 8.56 -17.83
C GLU A 152 2.64 8.29 -16.36
N ILE A 153 2.33 9.24 -15.47
CA ILE A 153 2.51 9.08 -14.03
C ILE A 153 1.50 8.09 -13.45
N GLU A 154 0.25 8.10 -13.93
CA GLU A 154 -0.75 7.07 -13.55
C GLU A 154 -0.30 5.67 -14.01
N HIS A 155 0.27 5.54 -15.20
CA HIS A 155 0.82 4.28 -15.68
C HIS A 155 2.01 3.81 -14.84
N LEU A 156 2.92 4.72 -14.47
CA LEU A 156 4.01 4.43 -13.53
C LEU A 156 3.44 4.00 -12.16
N ALA A 157 2.49 4.75 -11.61
CA ALA A 157 1.87 4.46 -10.32
C ALA A 157 1.20 3.08 -10.30
N ARG A 158 0.52 2.71 -11.40
CA ARG A 158 -0.09 1.40 -11.56
C ARG A 158 0.94 0.28 -11.49
N HIS A 159 2.01 0.34 -12.28
CA HIS A 159 3.04 -0.70 -12.25
C HIS A 159 3.79 -0.75 -10.92
N ALA A 160 4.05 0.41 -10.31
CA ALA A 160 4.64 0.51 -8.98
C ALA A 160 3.75 -0.17 -7.91
N GLY A 161 2.46 0.11 -7.96
CA GLY A 161 1.48 -0.44 -7.03
C GLY A 161 1.28 -1.94 -7.22
N LEU A 162 1.14 -2.42 -8.47
CA LEU A 162 1.03 -3.86 -8.75
C LEU A 162 2.24 -4.63 -8.22
N ALA A 163 3.46 -4.14 -8.45
CA ALA A 163 4.67 -4.76 -7.91
C ALA A 163 4.67 -4.79 -6.38
N GLN A 164 4.34 -3.64 -5.75
CA GLN A 164 4.36 -3.54 -4.28
C GLN A 164 3.22 -4.32 -3.63
N GLY A 165 2.00 -4.23 -4.16
CA GLY A 165 0.83 -4.88 -3.57
C GLY A 165 0.91 -6.40 -3.66
N ILE A 166 1.36 -6.96 -4.81
CA ILE A 166 1.61 -8.40 -4.92
C ILE A 166 2.71 -8.83 -3.92
N ALA A 167 3.79 -8.06 -3.80
CA ALA A 167 4.83 -8.37 -2.80
C ALA A 167 4.27 -8.31 -1.35
N GLN A 168 3.35 -7.40 -1.06
CA GLN A 168 2.69 -7.31 0.25
C GLN A 168 1.77 -8.50 0.51
N VAL A 169 0.97 -8.93 -0.47
CA VAL A 169 0.15 -10.15 -0.40
C VAL A 169 1.03 -11.37 -0.10
N MET A 170 2.16 -11.50 -0.80
CA MET A 170 3.09 -12.59 -0.56
C MET A 170 3.76 -12.52 0.82
N ALA A 171 4.10 -11.34 1.30
CA ALA A 171 4.68 -11.14 2.63
C ALA A 171 3.66 -11.41 3.76
N ALA A 172 2.37 -11.13 3.53
CA ALA A 172 1.29 -11.37 4.47
C ALA A 172 0.81 -12.83 4.50
N LEU A 173 1.16 -13.64 3.49
CA LEU A 173 0.69 -15.02 3.32
C LEU A 173 0.68 -15.88 4.58
N PRO A 174 1.73 -15.89 5.43
CA PRO A 174 1.73 -16.71 6.66
C PRO A 174 0.62 -16.31 7.63
N LEU A 175 0.37 -15.01 7.76
CA LEU A 175 -0.65 -14.46 8.63
C LEU A 175 -2.05 -14.71 8.05
N ASP A 176 -2.24 -14.44 6.76
CA ASP A 176 -3.51 -14.60 6.07
C ASP A 176 -3.93 -16.07 6.05
N ALA A 177 -3.01 -16.99 5.75
CA ALA A 177 -3.26 -18.42 5.81
C ALA A 177 -3.70 -18.88 7.22
N SER A 178 -3.08 -18.35 8.27
CA SER A 178 -3.45 -18.66 9.67
C SER A 178 -4.87 -18.16 10.03
N ARG A 179 -5.33 -17.12 9.35
CA ARG A 179 -6.68 -16.54 9.50
C ARG A 179 -7.70 -17.11 8.51
N ARG A 180 -7.29 -18.08 7.68
CA ARG A 180 -8.07 -18.66 6.59
C ARG A 180 -8.55 -17.59 5.59
N GLN A 181 -7.71 -16.60 5.32
CA GLN A 181 -7.90 -15.58 4.30
C GLN A 181 -6.94 -15.86 3.13
N LEU A 182 -7.42 -15.75 1.90
CA LEU A 182 -6.66 -16.08 0.71
C LEU A 182 -6.68 -14.94 -0.30
N PHE A 183 -5.56 -14.20 -0.38
CA PHE A 183 -5.33 -13.20 -1.44
C PHE A 183 -4.59 -13.76 -2.65
N VAL A 184 -3.92 -14.92 -2.52
CA VAL A 184 -3.37 -15.63 -3.68
C VAL A 184 -4.53 -16.10 -4.55
N PRO A 185 -4.54 -15.80 -5.87
CA PRO A 185 -5.67 -16.14 -6.72
C PRO A 185 -5.95 -17.66 -6.74
N LEU A 186 -7.19 -18.03 -6.44
CA LEU A 186 -7.63 -19.45 -6.46
C LEU A 186 -7.39 -20.09 -7.82
N GLN A 187 -7.73 -19.35 -8.90
CA GLN A 187 -7.46 -19.78 -10.28
C GLN A 187 -5.98 -20.15 -10.49
N LEU A 188 -5.06 -19.40 -9.91
CA LEU A 188 -3.62 -19.65 -10.07
C LEU A 188 -3.20 -20.93 -9.31
N LEU A 189 -3.73 -21.15 -8.11
CA LEU A 189 -3.49 -22.39 -7.36
C LEU A 189 -3.99 -23.61 -8.13
N GLU A 190 -5.21 -23.55 -8.68
CA GLU A 190 -5.82 -24.62 -9.46
C GLU A 190 -5.03 -24.94 -10.74
N GLN A 191 -4.51 -23.91 -11.44
CA GLN A 191 -3.64 -24.08 -12.62
C GLN A 191 -2.37 -24.86 -12.31
N HIS A 192 -1.86 -24.75 -11.10
CA HIS A 192 -0.69 -25.49 -10.63
C HIS A 192 -1.05 -26.81 -9.90
N GLY A 193 -2.32 -27.21 -9.91
CA GLY A 193 -2.80 -28.44 -9.26
C GLY A 193 -2.77 -28.35 -7.73
N SER A 194 -2.90 -27.16 -7.19
CA SER A 194 -2.98 -26.86 -5.75
C SER A 194 -4.38 -26.41 -5.34
N SER A 195 -4.60 -26.27 -4.04
CA SER A 195 -5.86 -25.84 -3.46
C SER A 195 -5.67 -24.83 -2.33
N MET A 196 -6.74 -24.13 -2.02
CA MET A 196 -6.81 -23.21 -0.88
C MET A 196 -6.44 -23.90 0.45
N GLU A 197 -6.91 -25.16 0.65
CA GLU A 197 -6.63 -25.91 1.88
C GLU A 197 -5.13 -26.25 2.03
N GLU A 198 -4.41 -26.44 0.94
CA GLU A 198 -2.96 -26.64 0.97
C GLU A 198 -2.21 -25.37 1.42
N VAL A 199 -2.68 -24.19 1.01
CA VAL A 199 -2.15 -22.91 1.49
C VAL A 199 -2.45 -22.72 2.98
N PHE A 200 -3.68 -23.02 3.43
CA PHE A 200 -4.07 -22.89 4.83
C PHE A 200 -3.37 -23.90 5.75
N ALA A 201 -2.91 -25.02 5.19
CA ALA A 201 -2.08 -25.96 5.95
C ALA A 201 -0.71 -25.35 6.37
N GLY A 202 -0.32 -24.22 5.80
CA GLY A 202 0.90 -23.48 6.15
C GLY A 202 2.18 -24.28 5.88
N LYS A 203 2.13 -25.22 4.95
CA LYS A 203 3.26 -26.09 4.60
C LYS A 203 3.61 -25.91 3.13
N GLU A 204 4.89 -25.72 2.90
CA GLU A 204 5.39 -25.65 1.55
C GLU A 204 5.15 -26.98 0.80
N ARG A 205 4.52 -26.86 -0.38
CA ARG A 205 4.34 -27.95 -1.35
C ARG A 205 4.83 -27.48 -2.71
N PRO A 206 5.35 -28.39 -3.56
CA PRO A 206 5.86 -27.98 -4.88
C PRO A 206 4.81 -27.26 -5.73
N THR A 207 3.54 -27.70 -5.67
CA THR A 207 2.41 -27.09 -6.40
C THR A 207 2.08 -25.69 -5.90
N VAL A 208 2.03 -25.48 -4.58
CA VAL A 208 1.86 -24.17 -3.96
C VAL A 208 3.03 -23.26 -4.32
N ARG A 209 4.28 -23.76 -4.16
CA ARG A 209 5.49 -23.00 -4.49
C ARG A 209 5.46 -22.53 -5.95
N ALA A 210 5.12 -23.38 -6.91
CA ALA A 210 5.06 -23.02 -8.32
C ALA A 210 4.06 -21.87 -8.59
N ALA A 211 2.88 -21.91 -7.96
CA ALA A 211 1.91 -20.81 -8.04
C ALA A 211 2.45 -19.49 -7.46
N LEU A 212 3.10 -19.56 -6.29
CA LEU A 212 3.68 -18.38 -5.64
C LEU A 212 4.88 -17.81 -6.43
N GLU A 213 5.74 -18.65 -6.99
CA GLU A 213 6.86 -18.25 -7.86
C GLU A 213 6.38 -17.54 -9.12
N GLN A 214 5.28 -18.00 -9.73
CA GLN A 214 4.66 -17.30 -10.86
C GLN A 214 4.22 -15.89 -10.45
N LEU A 215 3.52 -15.76 -9.32
CA LEU A 215 3.04 -14.45 -8.84
C LEU A 215 4.19 -13.49 -8.51
N VAL A 216 5.27 -14.00 -7.90
CA VAL A 216 6.51 -13.23 -7.67
C VAL A 216 7.16 -12.82 -9.00
N GLY A 217 7.16 -13.70 -10.01
CA GLY A 217 7.65 -13.40 -11.34
C GLY A 217 6.89 -12.24 -11.98
N GLU A 218 5.57 -12.24 -11.91
CA GLU A 218 4.71 -11.17 -12.41
C GLU A 218 4.97 -9.84 -11.68
N ALA A 219 5.08 -9.86 -10.36
CA ALA A 219 5.44 -8.67 -9.59
C ALA A 219 6.81 -8.09 -10.00
N ARG A 220 7.78 -8.95 -10.35
CA ARG A 220 9.10 -8.50 -10.83
C ARG A 220 9.04 -7.87 -12.22
N GLU A 221 8.19 -8.35 -13.12
CA GLU A 221 7.98 -7.69 -14.42
C GLU A 221 7.29 -6.34 -14.26
N HIS A 222 6.31 -6.21 -13.37
CA HIS A 222 5.73 -4.91 -13.02
C HIS A 222 6.77 -3.97 -12.43
N LEU A 223 7.62 -4.44 -11.52
CA LEU A 223 8.70 -3.63 -10.94
C LEU A 223 9.70 -3.14 -11.99
N LYS A 224 10.10 -4.00 -12.91
CA LYS A 224 11.00 -3.66 -14.02
C LYS A 224 10.39 -2.58 -14.92
N THR A 225 9.09 -2.71 -15.25
CA THR A 225 8.36 -1.69 -16.01
C THR A 225 8.27 -0.38 -15.23
N ALA A 226 7.98 -0.44 -13.93
CA ALA A 226 7.94 0.75 -13.07
C ALA A 226 9.28 1.49 -13.07
N PHE A 227 10.41 0.80 -12.95
CA PHE A 227 11.74 1.43 -13.02
C PHE A 227 12.04 2.05 -14.39
N ALA A 228 11.63 1.40 -15.49
CA ALA A 228 11.79 1.94 -16.84
C ALA A 228 10.98 3.25 -17.02
N LEU A 229 9.76 3.29 -16.51
CA LEU A 229 8.91 4.49 -16.52
C LEU A 229 9.45 5.58 -15.57
N LEU A 230 9.91 5.19 -14.37
CA LEU A 230 10.48 6.12 -13.38
C LEU A 230 11.70 6.86 -13.93
N ALA A 231 12.53 6.20 -14.74
CA ALA A 231 13.68 6.83 -15.39
C ALA A 231 13.29 7.98 -16.34
N GLN A 232 12.06 7.95 -16.88
CA GLN A 232 11.49 8.96 -17.77
C GLN A 232 10.64 10.00 -17.02
N ALA A 233 10.28 9.72 -15.76
CA ALA A 233 9.45 10.61 -14.96
C ALA A 233 10.18 11.89 -14.57
N PRO A 234 9.44 13.02 -14.36
CA PRO A 234 10.02 14.25 -13.85
C PRO A 234 10.79 14.02 -12.54
N PRO A 235 11.95 14.68 -12.36
CA PRO A 235 12.77 14.49 -11.16
C PRO A 235 12.03 14.74 -9.85
N GLU A 236 11.07 15.67 -9.85
CA GLU A 236 10.33 16.13 -8.65
C GLU A 236 9.42 15.03 -8.09
N VAL A 237 8.96 14.11 -8.94
CA VAL A 237 8.06 13.02 -8.52
C VAL A 237 8.82 11.77 -8.09
N ARG A 238 10.08 11.59 -8.53
CA ARG A 238 10.84 10.36 -8.27
C ARG A 238 10.96 9.98 -6.79
N PRO A 239 11.15 10.93 -5.84
CA PRO A 239 11.26 10.60 -4.42
C PRO A 239 10.01 9.91 -3.84
N VAL A 240 8.81 10.15 -4.38
CA VAL A 240 7.59 9.49 -3.87
C VAL A 240 7.51 8.02 -4.25
N PHE A 241 8.29 7.58 -5.25
CA PHE A 241 8.43 6.18 -5.65
C PHE A 241 9.55 5.43 -4.91
N LEU A 242 10.23 6.08 -3.97
CA LEU A 242 11.33 5.47 -3.21
C LEU A 242 10.96 4.15 -2.50
N PRO A 243 9.72 3.89 -2.07
CA PRO A 243 9.30 2.58 -1.56
C PRO A 243 9.57 1.40 -2.50
N LEU A 244 9.66 1.61 -3.82
CA LEU A 244 10.02 0.57 -4.80
C LEU A 244 11.38 -0.07 -4.53
N ALA A 245 12.32 0.66 -3.91
CA ALA A 245 13.61 0.08 -3.51
C ALA A 245 13.46 -1.02 -2.44
N LEU A 246 12.45 -0.89 -1.57
CA LEU A 246 12.12 -1.94 -0.58
C LEU A 246 11.42 -3.10 -1.26
N THR A 247 10.50 -2.81 -2.19
CA THR A 247 9.80 -3.82 -3.00
C THR A 247 10.80 -4.65 -3.82
N ALA A 248 11.79 -4.02 -4.45
CA ALA A 248 12.84 -4.70 -5.20
C ALA A 248 13.60 -5.71 -4.33
N ARG A 249 14.06 -5.26 -3.15
CA ARG A 249 14.76 -6.11 -2.19
C ARG A 249 13.90 -7.27 -1.70
N GLU A 250 12.61 -7.03 -1.49
CA GLU A 250 11.68 -8.04 -1.01
C GLU A 250 11.42 -9.11 -2.10
N LEU A 251 11.16 -8.70 -3.34
CA LEU A 251 10.95 -9.61 -4.47
C LEU A 251 12.22 -10.40 -4.83
N GLU A 252 13.42 -9.79 -4.72
CA GLU A 252 14.69 -10.53 -4.86
C GLU A 252 14.83 -11.63 -3.80
N ARG A 253 14.44 -11.33 -2.57
CA ARG A 253 14.46 -12.31 -1.48
C ARG A 253 13.44 -13.44 -1.71
N MET A 254 12.20 -13.08 -2.11
CA MET A 254 11.14 -14.06 -2.39
C MET A 254 11.49 -15.00 -3.52
N ALA A 255 12.26 -14.55 -4.50
CA ALA A 255 12.70 -15.35 -5.65
C ALA A 255 13.84 -16.33 -5.31
N ARG A 256 14.38 -16.33 -4.09
CA ARG A 256 15.45 -17.24 -3.72
C ARG A 256 14.91 -18.64 -3.43
N ALA A 257 15.66 -19.66 -3.86
CA ALA A 257 15.28 -21.06 -3.67
C ALA A 257 15.17 -21.47 -2.18
N ASP A 258 15.93 -20.80 -1.29
CA ASP A 258 15.93 -21.04 0.16
C ASP A 258 14.85 -20.23 0.91
N ASN A 259 14.00 -19.48 0.21
CA ASN A 259 12.92 -18.73 0.83
C ASN A 259 11.72 -19.64 1.12
N ASP A 260 11.32 -19.76 2.38
CA ASP A 260 10.05 -20.37 2.76
C ASP A 260 8.98 -19.29 2.84
N PRO A 261 7.92 -19.35 1.98
CA PRO A 261 6.87 -18.35 1.93
C PRO A 261 5.95 -18.35 3.16
N PHE A 262 5.97 -19.43 3.96
CA PHE A 262 5.14 -19.56 5.18
C PHE A 262 5.84 -19.13 6.46
N VAL A 263 7.09 -18.71 6.38
CA VAL A 263 7.83 -18.20 7.55
C VAL A 263 7.73 -16.68 7.62
N PRO A 264 7.03 -16.11 8.63
CA PRO A 264 6.93 -14.65 8.80
C PRO A 264 8.33 -14.03 8.98
N ARG A 265 8.56 -12.91 8.32
CA ARG A 265 9.83 -12.20 8.44
C ARG A 265 9.67 -10.81 9.00
N LEU A 266 10.49 -10.50 10.01
CA LEU A 266 10.55 -9.17 10.57
C LEU A 266 11.49 -8.30 9.75
N THR A 267 10.99 -7.19 9.27
CA THR A 267 11.79 -6.18 8.57
C THR A 267 12.52 -5.31 9.58
N SER A 268 13.85 -5.27 9.51
CA SER A 268 14.64 -4.40 10.37
C SER A 268 14.43 -2.93 10.00
N ARG A 269 14.06 -2.08 10.97
CA ARG A 269 13.93 -0.61 10.76
C ARG A 269 15.24 0.01 10.27
N LEU A 270 16.38 -0.42 10.79
CA LEU A 270 17.69 0.04 10.31
C LEU A 270 17.96 -0.41 8.88
N GLY A 271 17.61 -1.66 8.54
CA GLY A 271 17.71 -2.16 7.17
C GLY A 271 16.82 -1.40 6.19
N THR A 272 15.60 -1.02 6.61
CA THR A 272 14.71 -0.15 5.82
C THR A 272 15.35 1.22 5.57
N LEU A 273 15.80 1.90 6.61
CA LEU A 273 16.44 3.22 6.49
C LEU A 273 17.69 3.17 5.60
N TRP A 274 18.52 2.16 5.75
CA TRP A 274 19.71 1.98 4.93
C TRP A 274 19.38 1.76 3.46
N THR A 275 18.39 0.92 3.16
CA THR A 275 17.94 0.65 1.79
C THR A 275 17.41 1.93 1.13
N LEU A 276 16.54 2.66 1.82
CA LEU A 276 15.98 3.94 1.31
C LEU A 276 17.06 5.00 1.14
N TRP A 277 17.97 5.14 2.11
CA TRP A 277 19.08 6.09 2.03
C TRP A 277 20.00 5.78 0.84
N ARG A 278 20.35 4.53 0.62
CA ARG A 278 21.16 4.12 -0.53
C ARG A 278 20.42 4.40 -1.85
N ALA A 279 19.15 4.02 -1.93
CA ALA A 279 18.32 4.22 -3.12
C ALA A 279 18.12 5.71 -3.43
N SER A 280 17.90 6.57 -2.42
CA SER A 280 17.72 8.00 -2.63
C SER A 280 18.94 8.69 -3.29
N ARG A 281 20.11 8.04 -3.28
CA ARG A 281 21.33 8.51 -3.92
C ARG A 281 21.59 7.92 -5.30
N SER A 282 20.76 6.94 -5.72
CA SER A 282 20.87 6.34 -7.05
C SER A 282 20.31 7.30 -8.12
N ARG A 283 20.71 7.12 -9.37
CA ARG A 283 20.23 7.95 -10.50
C ARG A 283 18.74 7.81 -10.75
N GLU A 284 18.15 6.68 -10.37
CA GLU A 284 16.73 6.37 -10.58
C GLU A 284 15.82 7.26 -9.72
N PHE A 285 16.23 7.55 -8.48
CA PHE A 285 15.41 8.28 -7.50
C PHE A 285 15.89 9.72 -7.26
N ARG A 286 17.06 10.12 -7.75
CA ARG A 286 17.50 11.51 -7.64
C ARG A 286 16.56 12.40 -8.43
N GLY A 287 15.92 13.34 -7.74
CA GLY A 287 15.45 14.56 -8.34
C GLY A 287 16.64 15.26 -8.96
N GLY A 288 16.49 15.86 -10.16
CA GLY A 288 17.55 16.66 -10.76
C GLY A 288 18.02 17.72 -9.76
N GLY A 289 19.29 17.66 -9.37
CA GLY A 289 19.96 18.71 -8.65
C GLY A 289 20.63 19.65 -9.67
#